data_005eaa3538446e9f41cceabf4f75aa8f
#
_entry.id   005eaa3538446e9f41cceabf4f75aa8f
#
_cell.length_a   1.000
_cell.length_b   1.000
_cell.length_c   1.000
_cell.angle_alpha   90.00
_cell.angle_beta   90.00
_cell.angle_gamma   90.00
#
_symmetry.space_group_name_H-M   'P 1'
#
loop_
_entity.id
_entity.type
_entity.pdbx_description
1 polymer ?
#
loop_
_entity_poly.entity_id
_entity_poly.type
_entity_poly.pdbx_seq_one_letter_code
_entity_poly.pdbx_strand_id
1 'polypeptide(L)'
;MTGLSVRLFGMNSWAVLVPQAVMGVAAVAVLYATMRRIITDPTRGPIAGLIAGSVLALTPAATLMFRYNNPDALMVLLMVAAAYFLVRAIPGASWRWLTLVGIALGLAFLTKMLEGLMVLPAFALAYLLFAPTTWQRRAPHLLSAAVALVISGGWWVAVVQLWPAGSRPPTSAGRPTTRCLISHGGYNGLNRIVGGGNAVSHGHPGGWTTHAGVLRIFFSAEMGYEASWLLPAAVVAIVTGVCLALRRRLTRIEAAGFTMWSVWLVVCTLVFSYMTGMVHPYYTIALAPAAGALIGMAAVRSRSAAIVMVLAAAAWAVVLLHRARLGPASTHWFIAGAAIAAGLLLAIALTRWPRL
;
A
#
# COMPACT_ATOMS: atom_id res chain seq x y z
N MET A 1 -2.53 17.85 -9.22
CA MET A 1 -3.41 18.37 -8.16
C MET A 1 -2.81 19.62 -7.51
N THR A 2 -1.64 19.55 -6.90
CA THR A 2 -0.97 20.70 -6.26
C THR A 2 -0.81 21.90 -7.20
N GLY A 3 -0.37 21.69 -8.45
CA GLY A 3 -0.21 22.80 -9.43
C GLY A 3 -1.53 23.53 -9.75
N LEU A 4 -2.66 22.82 -9.79
CA LEU A 4 -3.97 23.45 -9.96
C LEU A 4 -4.36 24.25 -8.71
N SER A 5 -4.15 23.70 -7.52
CA SER A 5 -4.43 24.38 -6.26
C SER A 5 -3.61 25.67 -6.12
N VAL A 6 -2.32 25.62 -6.44
CA VAL A 6 -1.45 26.82 -6.42
C VAL A 6 -1.89 27.87 -7.45
N ARG A 7 -2.36 27.47 -8.61
CA ARG A 7 -2.92 28.42 -9.59
C ARG A 7 -4.20 29.11 -9.12
N LEU A 8 -5.03 28.41 -8.34
CA LEU A 8 -6.31 28.95 -7.83
C LEU A 8 -6.14 29.78 -6.56
N PHE A 9 -5.24 29.38 -5.66
CA PHE A 9 -5.12 29.93 -4.31
C PHE A 9 -3.78 30.65 -4.04
N GLY A 10 -2.94 30.79 -5.06
CA GLY A 10 -1.60 31.35 -4.92
C GLY A 10 -0.57 30.37 -4.32
N MET A 11 0.69 30.76 -4.34
CA MET A 11 1.81 29.96 -3.82
C MET A 11 1.91 30.13 -2.30
N ASN A 12 1.31 29.22 -1.55
CA ASN A 12 1.38 29.17 -0.10
C ASN A 12 1.33 27.72 0.40
N SER A 13 1.68 27.50 1.68
CA SER A 13 1.72 26.16 2.27
C SER A 13 0.38 25.43 2.22
N TRP A 14 -0.73 26.13 2.38
CA TRP A 14 -2.07 25.55 2.33
C TRP A 14 -2.40 25.06 0.91
N ALA A 15 -2.13 25.87 -0.11
CA ALA A 15 -2.37 25.48 -1.51
C ALA A 15 -1.55 24.24 -1.92
N VAL A 16 -0.41 24.00 -1.28
CA VAL A 16 0.46 22.85 -1.55
C VAL A 16 0.05 21.62 -0.74
N LEU A 17 -0.30 21.76 0.54
CA LEU A 17 -0.46 20.63 1.48
C LEU A 17 -1.91 20.14 1.61
N VAL A 18 -2.91 21.03 1.51
CA VAL A 18 -4.32 20.62 1.63
C VAL A 18 -4.71 19.55 0.59
N PRO A 19 -4.31 19.63 -0.69
CA PRO A 19 -4.59 18.57 -1.64
C PRO A 19 -4.06 17.19 -1.22
N GLN A 20 -2.88 17.15 -0.58
CA GLN A 20 -2.29 15.90 -0.07
C GLN A 20 -3.13 15.32 1.07
N ALA A 21 -3.53 16.17 2.03
CA ALA A 21 -4.37 15.77 3.16
C ALA A 21 -5.75 15.25 2.68
N VAL A 22 -6.37 15.95 1.72
CA VAL A 22 -7.66 15.54 1.15
C VAL A 22 -7.54 14.18 0.45
N MET A 23 -6.45 13.93 -0.29
CA MET A 23 -6.20 12.62 -0.90
C MET A 23 -6.03 11.52 0.15
N GLY A 24 -5.36 11.81 1.28
CA GLY A 24 -5.25 10.89 2.41
C GLY A 24 -6.60 10.54 3.03
N VAL A 25 -7.43 11.55 3.31
CA VAL A 25 -8.80 11.35 3.81
C VAL A 25 -9.64 10.54 2.82
N ALA A 26 -9.54 10.84 1.53
CA ALA A 26 -10.22 10.09 0.49
C ALA A 26 -9.74 8.64 0.42
N ALA A 27 -8.44 8.37 0.56
CA ALA A 27 -7.90 7.02 0.59
C ALA A 27 -8.47 6.20 1.77
N VAL A 28 -8.57 6.79 2.96
CA VAL A 28 -9.18 6.18 4.14
C VAL A 28 -10.67 5.90 3.89
N ALA A 29 -11.40 6.85 3.32
CA ALA A 29 -12.83 6.68 3.03
C ALA A 29 -13.09 5.58 1.98
N VAL A 30 -12.28 5.53 0.92
CA VAL A 30 -12.38 4.48 -0.12
C VAL A 30 -12.00 3.12 0.45
N LEU A 31 -10.97 3.04 1.32
CA LEU A 31 -10.62 1.79 1.99
C LEU A 31 -11.77 1.31 2.89
N TYR A 32 -12.36 2.20 3.68
CA TYR A 32 -13.55 1.89 4.47
C TYR A 32 -14.69 1.35 3.59
N ALA A 33 -14.99 2.01 2.48
CA ALA A 33 -16.03 1.59 1.55
C ALA A 33 -15.72 0.23 0.90
N THR A 34 -14.45 -0.05 0.63
CA THR A 34 -13.98 -1.35 0.11
C THR A 34 -14.23 -2.46 1.12
N MET A 35 -13.90 -2.22 2.38
CA MET A 35 -14.11 -3.19 3.45
C MET A 35 -15.58 -3.54 3.67
N ARG A 36 -16.47 -2.55 3.63
CA ARG A 36 -17.92 -2.75 3.71
C ARG A 36 -18.50 -3.56 2.56
N ARG A 37 -17.81 -3.63 1.42
CA ARG A 37 -18.23 -4.48 0.30
C ARG A 37 -17.68 -5.89 0.38
N ILE A 38 -16.52 -6.07 1.00
CA ILE A 38 -15.94 -7.40 1.23
C ILE A 38 -16.68 -8.10 2.38
N ILE A 39 -16.89 -7.43 3.50
CA ILE A 39 -17.62 -7.92 4.65
C ILE A 39 -19.03 -7.33 4.59
N THR A 40 -19.97 -8.10 4.08
CA THR A 40 -21.34 -7.63 3.80
C THR A 40 -22.24 -7.62 5.03
N ASP A 41 -21.79 -8.18 6.15
CA ASP A 41 -22.49 -8.11 7.43
C ASP A 41 -22.67 -6.65 7.88
N PRO A 42 -23.88 -6.20 8.25
CA PRO A 42 -24.18 -4.80 8.52
C PRO A 42 -23.47 -4.22 9.74
N THR A 43 -23.02 -5.07 10.67
CA THR A 43 -22.27 -4.66 11.86
C THR A 43 -20.78 -4.84 11.67
N ARG A 44 -20.34 -6.01 11.18
CA ARG A 44 -18.93 -6.36 11.03
C ARG A 44 -18.25 -5.59 9.89
N GLY A 45 -18.97 -5.31 8.81
CA GLY A 45 -18.44 -4.55 7.67
C GLY A 45 -17.95 -3.16 8.06
N PRO A 46 -18.78 -2.32 8.71
CA PRO A 46 -18.35 -1.02 9.22
C PRO A 46 -17.18 -1.11 10.21
N ILE A 47 -17.19 -2.08 11.14
CA ILE A 47 -16.09 -2.27 12.11
C ILE A 47 -14.79 -2.63 11.39
N ALA A 48 -14.83 -3.56 10.43
CA ALA A 48 -13.66 -3.91 9.62
C ALA A 48 -13.12 -2.69 8.85
N GLY A 49 -14.03 -1.89 8.29
CA GLY A 49 -13.68 -0.66 7.58
C GLY A 49 -13.06 0.41 8.48
N LEU A 50 -13.60 0.60 9.68
CA LEU A 50 -13.04 1.53 10.67
C LEU A 50 -11.64 1.09 11.13
N ILE A 51 -11.44 -0.20 11.41
CA ILE A 51 -10.12 -0.73 11.77
C ILE A 51 -9.14 -0.50 10.61
N ALA A 52 -9.51 -0.87 9.39
CA ALA A 52 -8.64 -0.69 8.22
C ALA A 52 -8.29 0.78 7.97
N GLY A 53 -9.28 1.67 8.05
CA GLY A 53 -9.09 3.10 7.90
C GLY A 53 -8.22 3.71 9.00
N SER A 54 -8.40 3.30 10.25
CA SER A 54 -7.58 3.75 11.38
C SER A 54 -6.13 3.29 11.24
N VAL A 55 -5.90 2.04 10.82
CA VAL A 55 -4.55 1.53 10.55
C VAL A 55 -3.87 2.37 9.46
N LEU A 56 -4.55 2.63 8.34
CA LEU A 56 -4.00 3.49 7.28
C LEU A 56 -3.71 4.90 7.80
N ALA A 57 -4.65 5.52 8.50
CA ALA A 57 -4.53 6.90 8.98
C ALA A 57 -3.42 7.08 10.03
N LEU A 58 -3.17 6.05 10.86
CA LEU A 58 -2.22 6.11 11.96
C LEU A 58 -0.84 5.51 11.61
N THR A 59 -0.68 4.91 10.44
CA THR A 59 0.63 4.41 9.98
C THR A 59 1.59 5.59 9.79
N PRO A 60 2.79 5.59 10.42
CA PRO A 60 3.71 6.73 10.38
C PRO A 60 4.04 7.20 8.97
N ALA A 61 4.35 6.28 8.05
CA ALA A 61 4.60 6.62 6.65
C ALA A 61 3.39 7.35 6.01
N ALA A 62 2.16 6.93 6.32
CA ALA A 62 0.95 7.55 5.79
C ALA A 62 0.71 8.94 6.39
N THR A 63 0.84 9.07 7.73
CA THR A 63 0.73 10.38 8.41
C THR A 63 1.75 11.39 7.90
N LEU A 64 2.95 10.94 7.56
CA LEU A 64 4.00 11.80 7.01
C LEU A 64 3.65 12.20 5.57
N MET A 65 3.36 11.24 4.69
CA MET A 65 3.19 11.49 3.26
C MET A 65 1.87 12.21 2.92
N PHE A 66 0.83 12.04 3.71
CA PHE A 66 -0.41 12.80 3.53
C PHE A 66 -0.32 14.26 4.00
N ARG A 67 0.80 14.67 4.57
CA ARG A 67 1.12 16.06 4.97
C ARG A 67 2.38 16.59 4.31
N TYR A 68 2.88 15.90 3.29
CA TYR A 68 4.09 16.28 2.56
C TYR A 68 3.79 16.39 1.06
N ASN A 69 4.41 17.35 0.38
CA ASN A 69 4.23 17.51 -1.07
C ASN A 69 4.97 16.41 -1.83
N ASN A 70 4.32 15.27 -1.96
CA ASN A 70 4.87 14.06 -2.58
C ASN A 70 3.76 13.34 -3.38
N PRO A 71 4.06 12.65 -4.49
CA PRO A 71 3.08 11.91 -5.28
C PRO A 71 2.44 10.73 -4.56
N ASP A 72 2.98 10.27 -3.41
CA ASP A 72 2.52 9.09 -2.69
C ASP A 72 1.06 9.16 -2.25
N ALA A 73 0.57 10.34 -1.85
CA ALA A 73 -0.82 10.50 -1.44
C ALA A 73 -1.80 10.15 -2.58
N LEU A 74 -1.52 10.66 -3.79
CA LEU A 74 -2.33 10.35 -4.97
C LEU A 74 -2.16 8.89 -5.41
N MET A 75 -0.94 8.37 -5.38
CA MET A 75 -0.66 6.97 -5.72
C MET A 75 -1.46 6.02 -4.82
N VAL A 76 -1.39 6.18 -3.50
CA VAL A 76 -2.12 5.34 -2.54
C VAL A 76 -3.63 5.44 -2.74
N LEU A 77 -4.17 6.66 -2.94
CA LEU A 77 -5.58 6.85 -3.24
C LEU A 77 -6.00 6.07 -4.49
N LEU A 78 -5.22 6.14 -5.57
CA LEU A 78 -5.50 5.45 -6.83
C LEU A 78 -5.38 3.92 -6.69
N MET A 79 -4.39 3.42 -5.95
CA MET A 79 -4.25 1.99 -5.66
C MET A 79 -5.45 1.46 -4.86
N VAL A 80 -5.90 2.18 -3.83
CA VAL A 80 -7.06 1.82 -3.02
C VAL A 80 -8.36 1.94 -3.82
N ALA A 81 -8.48 2.96 -4.69
CA ALA A 81 -9.61 3.07 -5.62
C ALA A 81 -9.66 1.90 -6.60
N ALA A 82 -8.52 1.47 -7.12
CA ALA A 82 -8.43 0.28 -7.97
C ALA A 82 -8.88 -0.99 -7.22
N ALA A 83 -8.50 -1.16 -5.94
CA ALA A 83 -9.00 -2.25 -5.10
C ALA A 83 -10.52 -2.19 -4.92
N TYR A 84 -11.09 -1.00 -4.69
CA TYR A 84 -12.53 -0.81 -4.63
C TYR A 84 -13.23 -1.23 -5.93
N PHE A 85 -12.70 -0.80 -7.08
CA PHE A 85 -13.25 -1.18 -8.38
C PHE A 85 -13.15 -2.68 -8.63
N LEU A 86 -12.04 -3.31 -8.23
CA LEU A 86 -11.88 -4.76 -8.32
C LEU A 86 -12.92 -5.51 -7.48
N VAL A 87 -13.14 -5.09 -6.23
CA VAL A 87 -14.16 -5.67 -5.35
C VAL A 87 -15.57 -5.51 -5.94
N ARG A 88 -15.81 -4.45 -6.71
CA ARG A 88 -17.06 -4.29 -7.47
C ARG A 88 -17.11 -5.14 -8.74
N ALA A 89 -15.97 -5.42 -9.35
CA ALA A 89 -15.88 -6.23 -10.56
C ALA A 89 -16.15 -7.72 -10.31
N ILE A 90 -15.66 -8.25 -9.18
CA ILE A 90 -15.66 -9.69 -8.90
C ILE A 90 -17.07 -10.28 -8.83
N PRO A 91 -18.06 -9.79 -8.04
CA PRO A 91 -19.34 -10.48 -7.87
C PRO A 91 -20.13 -10.71 -9.16
N GLY A 92 -20.08 -9.77 -10.08
CA GLY A 92 -20.79 -9.83 -11.37
C GLY A 92 -19.89 -10.10 -12.57
N ALA A 93 -18.61 -10.43 -12.36
CA ALA A 93 -17.60 -10.55 -13.42
C ALA A 93 -17.65 -9.38 -14.42
N SER A 94 -17.72 -8.16 -13.88
CA SER A 94 -17.94 -6.96 -14.68
C SER A 94 -16.66 -6.42 -15.30
N TRP A 95 -16.55 -6.50 -16.63
CA TRP A 95 -15.43 -5.93 -17.37
C TRP A 95 -15.33 -4.40 -17.23
N ARG A 96 -16.47 -3.70 -17.09
CA ARG A 96 -16.52 -2.24 -16.93
C ARG A 96 -15.82 -1.78 -15.66
N TRP A 97 -16.09 -2.45 -14.53
CA TRP A 97 -15.38 -2.16 -13.28
C TRP A 97 -13.90 -2.53 -13.37
N LEU A 98 -13.58 -3.59 -14.09
CA LEU A 98 -12.19 -4.00 -14.28
C LEU A 98 -11.42 -3.03 -15.18
N THR A 99 -12.07 -2.42 -16.17
CA THR A 99 -11.50 -1.31 -16.96
C THR A 99 -11.17 -0.12 -16.07
N LEU A 100 -12.03 0.23 -15.08
CA LEU A 100 -11.73 1.28 -14.11
C LEU A 100 -10.53 0.93 -13.21
N VAL A 101 -10.31 -0.35 -12.89
CA VAL A 101 -9.06 -0.81 -12.23
C VAL A 101 -7.86 -0.42 -13.10
N GLY A 102 -7.90 -0.73 -14.40
CA GLY A 102 -6.83 -0.39 -15.34
C GLY A 102 -6.57 1.11 -15.39
N ILE A 103 -7.62 1.93 -15.52
CA ILE A 103 -7.50 3.39 -15.54
C ILE A 103 -6.84 3.90 -14.25
N ALA A 104 -7.31 3.47 -13.09
CA ALA A 104 -6.77 3.91 -11.81
C ALA A 104 -5.28 3.53 -11.66
N LEU A 105 -4.89 2.31 -12.07
CA LEU A 105 -3.50 1.88 -12.02
C LEU A 105 -2.61 2.59 -13.06
N GLY A 106 -3.12 2.89 -14.25
CA GLY A 106 -2.39 3.70 -15.22
C GLY A 106 -2.14 5.14 -14.74
N LEU A 107 -3.13 5.73 -14.07
CA LEU A 107 -2.95 7.02 -13.38
C LEU A 107 -1.97 6.90 -12.19
N ALA A 108 -2.00 5.79 -11.43
CA ALA A 108 -1.03 5.53 -10.36
C ALA A 108 0.39 5.41 -10.93
N PHE A 109 0.56 4.77 -12.08
CA PHE A 109 1.83 4.73 -12.81
C PHE A 109 2.34 6.14 -13.14
N LEU A 110 1.48 7.05 -13.60
CA LEU A 110 1.88 8.44 -13.87
C LEU A 110 2.31 9.19 -12.60
N THR A 111 1.84 8.78 -11.43
CA THR A 111 2.26 9.43 -10.17
C THR A 111 3.62 8.95 -9.69
N LYS A 112 3.89 7.64 -9.74
CA LYS A 112 5.13 7.06 -9.18
C LYS A 112 5.61 5.80 -9.91
N MET A 113 5.39 5.73 -11.22
CA MET A 113 5.90 4.68 -12.10
C MET A 113 5.55 3.26 -11.62
N LEU A 114 6.54 2.36 -11.54
CA LEU A 114 6.34 0.95 -11.22
C LEU A 114 5.81 0.70 -9.80
N GLU A 115 6.02 1.62 -8.86
CA GLU A 115 5.53 1.48 -7.50
C GLU A 115 4.00 1.41 -7.47
N GLY A 116 3.31 2.23 -8.29
CA GLY A 116 1.85 2.18 -8.43
C GLY A 116 1.32 0.88 -9.05
N LEU A 117 2.19 0.10 -9.72
CA LEU A 117 1.83 -1.16 -10.37
C LEU A 117 2.12 -2.42 -9.53
N MET A 118 2.75 -2.29 -8.36
CA MET A 118 3.08 -3.46 -7.51
C MET A 118 1.86 -4.29 -7.10
N VAL A 119 0.66 -3.71 -7.15
CA VAL A 119 -0.59 -4.40 -6.81
C VAL A 119 -1.18 -5.24 -7.95
N LEU A 120 -0.65 -5.12 -9.17
CA LEU A 120 -1.16 -5.85 -10.35
C LEU A 120 -1.25 -7.37 -10.14
N PRO A 121 -0.21 -8.06 -9.60
CA PRO A 121 -0.31 -9.50 -9.37
C PRO A 121 -1.44 -9.87 -8.41
N ALA A 122 -1.66 -9.05 -7.37
CA ALA A 122 -2.71 -9.25 -6.39
C ALA A 122 -4.10 -9.14 -7.02
N PHE A 123 -4.30 -8.13 -7.86
CA PHE A 123 -5.58 -7.84 -8.50
C PHE A 123 -5.91 -8.86 -9.60
N ALA A 124 -4.91 -9.19 -10.42
CA ALA A 124 -5.07 -10.22 -11.45
C ALA A 124 -5.42 -11.58 -10.83
N LEU A 125 -4.68 -12.00 -9.79
CA LEU A 125 -4.91 -13.28 -9.12
C LEU A 125 -6.29 -13.33 -8.45
N ALA A 126 -6.69 -12.27 -7.74
CA ALA A 126 -8.01 -12.22 -7.10
C ALA A 126 -9.14 -12.31 -8.14
N TYR A 127 -9.03 -11.62 -9.29
CA TYR A 127 -10.02 -11.74 -10.35
C TYR A 127 -10.01 -13.13 -11.00
N LEU A 128 -8.83 -13.64 -11.33
CA LEU A 128 -8.67 -14.95 -11.95
C LEU A 128 -9.24 -16.10 -11.09
N LEU A 129 -9.07 -16.05 -9.79
CA LEU A 129 -9.53 -17.11 -8.90
C LEU A 129 -11.03 -17.01 -8.57
N PHE A 130 -11.54 -15.77 -8.39
CA PHE A 130 -12.84 -15.57 -7.74
C PHE A 130 -13.92 -14.96 -8.62
N ALA A 131 -13.64 -14.52 -9.87
CA ALA A 131 -14.70 -14.05 -10.76
C ALA A 131 -15.62 -15.20 -11.18
N PRO A 132 -16.97 -15.07 -11.05
CA PRO A 132 -17.93 -16.12 -11.39
C PRO A 132 -18.21 -16.18 -12.89
N THR A 133 -17.16 -16.45 -13.67
CA THR A 133 -17.26 -16.56 -15.13
C THR A 133 -16.25 -17.57 -15.65
N THR A 134 -16.41 -17.97 -16.92
CA THR A 134 -15.51 -18.93 -17.58
C THR A 134 -14.12 -18.33 -17.82
N TRP A 135 -13.10 -19.16 -17.89
CA TRP A 135 -11.73 -18.74 -18.18
C TRP A 135 -11.62 -17.95 -19.51
N GLN A 136 -12.40 -18.35 -20.52
CA GLN A 136 -12.46 -17.68 -21.81
C GLN A 136 -12.94 -16.22 -21.71
N ARG A 137 -13.83 -15.91 -20.77
CA ARG A 137 -14.30 -14.55 -20.53
C ARG A 137 -13.38 -13.75 -19.58
N ARG A 138 -12.64 -14.42 -18.70
CA ARG A 138 -11.68 -13.73 -17.80
C ARG A 138 -10.55 -13.07 -18.58
N ALA A 139 -10.04 -13.72 -19.62
CA ALA A 139 -8.96 -13.18 -20.45
C ALA A 139 -9.32 -11.84 -21.13
N PRO A 140 -10.41 -11.69 -21.89
CA PRO A 140 -10.80 -10.40 -22.47
C PRO A 140 -11.14 -9.33 -21.40
N HIS A 141 -11.66 -9.74 -20.23
CA HIS A 141 -11.88 -8.78 -19.14
C HIS A 141 -10.55 -8.22 -18.59
N LEU A 142 -9.55 -9.07 -18.37
CA LEU A 142 -8.22 -8.64 -17.96
C LEU A 142 -7.52 -7.83 -19.05
N LEU A 143 -7.72 -8.20 -20.31
CA LEU A 143 -7.21 -7.45 -21.45
C LEU A 143 -7.80 -6.03 -21.49
N SER A 144 -9.10 -5.87 -21.22
CA SER A 144 -9.71 -4.54 -21.15
C SER A 144 -9.07 -3.66 -20.05
N ALA A 145 -8.73 -4.24 -18.90
CA ALA A 145 -8.01 -3.54 -17.84
C ALA A 145 -6.58 -3.19 -18.27
N ALA A 146 -5.88 -4.13 -18.92
CA ALA A 146 -4.52 -3.90 -19.40
C ALA A 146 -4.47 -2.80 -20.47
N VAL A 147 -5.40 -2.81 -21.43
CA VAL A 147 -5.51 -1.77 -22.45
C VAL A 147 -5.82 -0.41 -21.80
N ALA A 148 -6.76 -0.38 -20.85
CA ALA A 148 -7.11 0.85 -20.13
C ALA A 148 -5.92 1.40 -19.32
N LEU A 149 -5.12 0.54 -18.70
CA LEU A 149 -3.90 0.90 -18.00
C LEU A 149 -2.86 1.50 -18.96
N VAL A 150 -2.64 0.84 -20.11
CA VAL A 150 -1.68 1.32 -21.12
C VAL A 150 -2.14 2.67 -21.69
N ILE A 151 -3.41 2.86 -21.97
CA ILE A 151 -3.91 4.12 -22.49
C ILE A 151 -3.78 5.23 -21.43
N SER A 152 -4.25 4.98 -20.20
CA SER A 152 -4.29 6.00 -19.15
C SER A 152 -2.90 6.33 -18.56
N GLY A 153 -1.95 5.39 -18.58
CA GLY A 153 -0.58 5.60 -18.10
C GLY A 153 0.44 5.85 -19.21
N GLY A 154 0.23 5.26 -20.37
CA GLY A 154 1.21 5.25 -21.47
C GLY A 154 1.23 6.51 -22.34
N TRP A 155 0.15 7.29 -22.34
CA TRP A 155 0.05 8.49 -23.20
C TRP A 155 1.20 9.48 -22.95
N TRP A 156 1.58 9.69 -21.68
CA TRP A 156 2.67 10.59 -21.33
C TRP A 156 4.02 10.05 -21.81
N VAL A 157 4.24 8.75 -21.68
CA VAL A 157 5.44 8.08 -22.20
C VAL A 157 5.52 8.26 -23.72
N ALA A 158 4.41 8.10 -24.43
CA ALA A 158 4.33 8.33 -25.88
C ALA A 158 4.65 9.78 -26.24
N VAL A 159 4.06 10.77 -25.55
CA VAL A 159 4.34 12.19 -25.75
C VAL A 159 5.83 12.47 -25.60
N VAL A 160 6.46 12.01 -24.51
CA VAL A 160 7.89 12.26 -24.27
C VAL A 160 8.78 11.57 -25.30
N GLN A 161 8.42 10.36 -25.76
CA GLN A 161 9.20 9.65 -26.79
C GLN A 161 9.10 10.29 -28.17
N LEU A 162 7.92 10.80 -28.53
CA LEU A 162 7.68 11.46 -29.81
C LEU A 162 8.12 12.92 -29.84
N TRP A 163 8.55 13.48 -28.69
CA TRP A 163 9.00 14.86 -28.62
C TRP A 163 10.29 15.09 -29.46
N PRO A 164 10.38 16.17 -30.23
CA PRO A 164 11.54 16.45 -31.07
C PRO A 164 12.87 16.45 -30.28
N ALA A 165 13.91 15.84 -30.82
CA ALA A 165 15.15 15.58 -30.11
C ALA A 165 15.87 16.84 -29.58
N GLY A 166 15.72 17.98 -30.27
CA GLY A 166 16.38 19.24 -29.88
C GLY A 166 15.66 20.08 -28.83
N SER A 167 14.37 19.78 -28.53
CA SER A 167 13.52 20.60 -27.65
C SER A 167 12.92 19.79 -26.49
N ARG A 168 13.49 18.62 -26.19
CA ARG A 168 12.99 17.76 -25.09
C ARG A 168 13.11 18.47 -23.75
N PRO A 169 12.04 18.52 -22.94
CA PRO A 169 12.13 19.04 -21.59
C PRO A 169 13.17 18.23 -20.80
N PRO A 170 13.93 18.87 -19.88
CA PRO A 170 14.90 18.17 -19.06
C PRO A 170 14.19 17.07 -18.27
N THR A 171 14.66 15.83 -18.42
CA THR A 171 14.17 14.72 -17.62
C THR A 171 14.63 14.91 -16.18
N SER A 172 13.89 14.37 -15.21
CA SER A 172 14.22 14.40 -13.78
C SER A 172 15.62 13.88 -13.43
N ALA A 173 16.33 13.26 -14.37
CA ALA A 173 17.71 12.80 -14.26
C ALA A 173 18.78 13.81 -14.76
N GLY A 174 18.37 15.01 -15.16
CA GLY A 174 19.32 16.09 -15.56
C GLY A 174 20.18 15.80 -16.79
N ARG A 175 19.93 14.71 -17.52
CA ARG A 175 20.66 14.34 -18.72
C ARG A 175 19.84 14.59 -19.99
N PRO A 176 20.31 15.46 -20.92
CA PRO A 176 19.55 15.82 -22.11
C PRO A 176 19.27 14.69 -23.11
N THR A 177 19.96 13.57 -22.99
CA THR A 177 20.00 12.50 -24.00
C THR A 177 19.31 11.19 -23.55
N THR A 178 18.77 11.12 -22.33
CA THR A 178 18.19 9.86 -21.83
C THR A 178 16.78 9.70 -22.38
N ARG A 179 16.57 8.71 -23.25
CA ARG A 179 15.23 8.32 -23.71
C ARG A 179 14.36 7.97 -22.49
N CYS A 180 13.12 8.41 -22.48
CA CYS A 180 12.19 8.19 -21.36
C CYS A 180 12.10 6.72 -20.97
N LEU A 181 12.09 5.80 -21.95
CA LEU A 181 12.14 4.35 -21.72
C LEU A 181 13.40 3.87 -20.99
N ILE A 182 14.57 4.54 -21.21
CA ILE A 182 15.81 4.19 -20.51
C ILE A 182 15.76 4.65 -19.05
N SER A 183 15.17 5.81 -18.77
CA SER A 183 15.01 6.27 -17.39
C SER A 183 13.92 5.48 -16.62
N HIS A 184 12.86 5.04 -17.29
CA HIS A 184 11.79 4.23 -16.72
C HIS A 184 12.17 2.75 -16.56
N GLY A 185 12.90 2.18 -17.53
CA GLY A 185 13.43 0.83 -17.44
C GLY A 185 14.73 0.72 -16.63
N GLY A 186 15.54 1.81 -16.60
CA GLY A 186 16.81 1.89 -15.91
C GLY A 186 16.70 2.39 -14.47
N TYR A 187 17.09 3.66 -14.24
CA TYR A 187 17.29 4.23 -12.89
C TYR A 187 16.05 4.16 -11.96
N ASN A 188 14.85 4.34 -12.50
CA ASN A 188 13.59 4.32 -11.73
C ASN A 188 12.74 3.07 -11.97
N GLY A 189 13.24 2.07 -12.70
CA GLY A 189 12.47 0.93 -13.14
C GLY A 189 13.03 -0.44 -12.73
N LEU A 190 13.04 -1.37 -13.69
CA LEU A 190 13.45 -2.77 -13.52
C LEU A 190 14.85 -2.94 -12.93
N ASN A 191 15.78 -2.04 -13.21
CA ASN A 191 17.14 -2.12 -12.66
C ASN A 191 17.19 -2.03 -11.12
N ARG A 192 16.17 -1.44 -10.47
CA ARG A 192 16.03 -1.47 -9.02
C ARG A 192 15.63 -2.85 -8.49
N ILE A 193 14.99 -3.66 -9.31
CA ILE A 193 14.52 -5.01 -8.93
C ILE A 193 15.56 -6.05 -9.33
N VAL A 194 16.18 -5.92 -10.52
CA VAL A 194 17.06 -6.94 -11.11
C VAL A 194 18.54 -6.69 -10.77
N GLY A 195 18.90 -5.52 -10.19
CA GLY A 195 20.28 -5.24 -9.77
C GLY A 195 21.26 -4.96 -10.93
N GLY A 196 20.79 -4.71 -12.14
CA GLY A 196 21.58 -4.52 -13.34
C GLY A 196 21.76 -3.07 -13.76
N GLY A 197 22.50 -2.31 -13.03
CA GLY A 197 22.89 -0.96 -13.44
C GLY A 197 23.89 -0.39 -12.45
N ASN A 198 24.93 0.30 -12.94
CA ASN A 198 25.87 1.08 -12.15
C ASN A 198 25.12 2.16 -11.33
N ALA A 199 24.34 1.76 -10.35
CA ALA A 199 23.96 2.59 -9.24
C ALA A 199 25.24 2.78 -8.41
N VAL A 200 26.20 3.51 -8.99
CA VAL A 200 27.30 4.09 -8.24
C VAL A 200 26.61 4.99 -7.21
N SER A 201 26.38 4.46 -6.03
CA SER A 201 26.27 5.28 -4.85
C SER A 201 27.62 5.99 -4.73
N HIS A 202 27.74 7.18 -5.32
CA HIS A 202 28.77 8.09 -4.87
C HIS A 202 28.50 8.24 -3.37
N GLY A 203 29.41 7.61 -2.58
CA GLY A 203 29.31 7.52 -1.15
C GLY A 203 29.21 8.92 -0.54
N HIS A 204 28.00 9.32 -0.27
CA HIS A 204 27.76 10.27 0.81
C HIS A 204 27.76 9.43 2.10
N PRO A 205 28.61 9.74 3.08
CA PRO A 205 28.48 9.21 4.43
C PRO A 205 27.12 9.67 4.95
N GLY A 206 26.10 8.83 4.91
CA GLY A 206 24.70 9.14 5.19
C GLY A 206 23.73 8.68 4.12
N GLY A 207 24.18 8.00 3.08
CA GLY A 207 23.33 7.46 2.02
C GLY A 207 22.36 6.39 2.53
N TRP A 208 21.10 6.57 2.22
CA TRP A 208 19.92 5.74 2.54
C TRP A 208 19.96 4.33 1.90
N THR A 209 21.12 3.69 1.89
CA THR A 209 21.33 2.36 1.32
C THR A 209 21.46 1.33 2.43
N THR A 210 20.34 0.74 2.82
CA THR A 210 20.35 -0.44 3.69
C THR A 210 20.55 -1.70 2.86
N HIS A 211 21.29 -2.70 3.40
CA HIS A 211 21.49 -3.97 2.71
C HIS A 211 20.16 -4.63 2.33
N ALA A 212 20.06 -5.10 1.08
CA ALA A 212 18.90 -5.85 0.61
C ALA A 212 18.80 -7.17 1.39
N GLY A 213 17.58 -7.55 1.78
CA GLY A 213 17.33 -8.79 2.50
C GLY A 213 15.93 -8.85 3.08
N VAL A 214 15.46 -10.05 3.35
CA VAL A 214 14.09 -10.34 3.87
C VAL A 214 13.74 -9.50 5.10
N LEU A 215 14.72 -9.26 5.96
CA LEU A 215 14.51 -8.56 7.23
C LEU A 215 14.66 -7.04 7.15
N ARG A 216 14.95 -6.48 5.95
CA ARG A 216 15.16 -5.04 5.79
C ARG A 216 14.00 -4.23 6.36
N ILE A 217 12.76 -4.58 6.03
CA ILE A 217 11.57 -3.83 6.47
C ILE A 217 11.41 -3.87 8.00
N PHE A 218 11.86 -4.94 8.64
CA PHE A 218 11.74 -5.09 10.09
C PHE A 218 12.91 -4.49 10.85
N PHE A 219 14.13 -4.61 10.33
CA PHE A 219 15.34 -4.37 11.09
C PHE A 219 16.19 -3.21 10.58
N SER A 220 15.91 -2.60 9.42
CA SER A 220 16.55 -1.33 9.09
C SER A 220 16.06 -0.23 10.05
N ALA A 221 16.99 0.63 10.47
CA ALA A 221 16.68 1.68 11.44
C ALA A 221 15.55 2.61 11.01
N GLU A 222 15.33 2.75 9.72
CA GLU A 222 14.43 3.73 9.14
C GLU A 222 13.12 3.11 8.64
N MET A 223 13.18 2.05 7.82
CA MET A 223 11.98 1.39 7.30
C MET A 223 11.15 0.70 8.40
N GLY A 224 11.81 0.21 9.44
CA GLY A 224 11.15 -0.43 10.57
C GLY A 224 10.16 0.48 11.28
N TYR A 225 10.52 1.75 11.48
CA TYR A 225 9.65 2.72 12.18
C TYR A 225 8.50 3.24 11.31
N GLU A 226 8.65 3.24 9.99
CA GLU A 226 7.66 3.80 9.08
C GLU A 226 6.41 2.92 8.91
N ALA A 227 6.58 1.59 8.81
CA ALA A 227 5.45 0.70 8.55
C ALA A 227 5.50 -0.67 9.23
N SER A 228 6.62 -1.10 9.84
CA SER A 228 6.72 -2.48 10.32
C SER A 228 5.93 -2.76 11.59
N TRP A 229 5.53 -1.75 12.35
CA TRP A 229 4.88 -1.90 13.65
C TRP A 229 3.59 -2.73 13.62
N LEU A 230 2.87 -2.77 12.50
CA LEU A 230 1.68 -3.61 12.29
C LEU A 230 1.92 -4.84 11.41
N LEU A 231 3.12 -5.04 10.86
CA LEU A 231 3.39 -6.19 10.00
C LEU A 231 3.24 -7.54 10.73
N PRO A 232 3.67 -7.72 12.01
CA PRO A 232 3.39 -8.96 12.73
C PRO A 232 1.88 -9.23 12.88
N ALA A 233 1.08 -8.20 13.14
CA ALA A 233 -0.37 -8.33 13.18
C ALA A 233 -0.94 -8.71 11.80
N ALA A 234 -0.42 -8.12 10.73
CA ALA A 234 -0.84 -8.45 9.36
C ALA A 234 -0.47 -9.89 8.97
N VAL A 235 0.66 -10.42 9.43
CA VAL A 235 1.03 -11.83 9.25
C VAL A 235 0.02 -12.74 9.97
N VAL A 236 -0.34 -12.44 11.21
CA VAL A 236 -1.40 -13.18 11.93
C VAL A 236 -2.73 -13.11 11.18
N ALA A 237 -3.05 -11.96 10.58
CA ALA A 237 -4.26 -11.80 9.76
C ALA A 237 -4.22 -12.67 8.50
N ILE A 238 -3.08 -12.77 7.81
CA ILE A 238 -2.91 -13.67 6.65
C ILE A 238 -3.14 -15.12 7.07
N VAL A 239 -2.47 -15.57 8.15
CA VAL A 239 -2.63 -16.93 8.67
C VAL A 239 -4.09 -17.20 9.01
N THR A 240 -4.77 -16.24 9.65
CA THR A 240 -6.20 -16.34 9.97
C THR A 240 -7.03 -16.49 8.69
N GLY A 241 -6.77 -15.70 7.67
CA GLY A 241 -7.45 -15.80 6.36
C GLY A 241 -7.25 -17.18 5.72
N VAL A 242 -6.03 -17.70 5.73
CA VAL A 242 -5.73 -19.05 5.22
C VAL A 242 -6.48 -20.12 6.02
N CYS A 243 -6.45 -20.07 7.35
CA CYS A 243 -7.18 -21.02 8.21
C CYS A 243 -8.69 -20.99 7.96
N LEU A 244 -9.27 -19.79 7.79
CA LEU A 244 -10.69 -19.64 7.49
C LEU A 244 -11.04 -20.18 6.09
N ALA A 245 -10.15 -19.96 5.11
CA ALA A 245 -10.32 -20.48 3.75
C ALA A 245 -10.27 -22.03 3.72
N LEU A 246 -9.27 -22.63 4.39
CA LEU A 246 -9.14 -24.10 4.50
C LEU A 246 -10.36 -24.72 5.22
N ARG A 247 -10.92 -24.03 6.20
CA ARG A 247 -12.16 -24.43 6.88
C ARG A 247 -13.42 -24.07 6.12
N ARG A 248 -13.32 -23.54 4.90
CA ARG A 248 -14.45 -23.10 4.04
C ARG A 248 -15.41 -22.12 4.74
N ARG A 249 -14.89 -21.27 5.62
CA ARG A 249 -15.67 -20.27 6.41
C ARG A 249 -15.72 -18.88 5.79
N LEU A 250 -15.18 -18.70 4.60
CA LEU A 250 -15.20 -17.44 3.86
C LEU A 250 -16.21 -17.48 2.73
N THR A 251 -16.95 -16.40 2.55
CA THR A 251 -17.68 -16.18 1.30
C THR A 251 -16.70 -15.95 0.14
N ARG A 252 -17.16 -16.08 -1.09
CA ARG A 252 -16.32 -15.87 -2.27
C ARG A 252 -15.65 -14.52 -2.27
N ILE A 253 -16.38 -13.46 -1.91
CA ILE A 253 -15.83 -12.09 -1.90
C ILE A 253 -14.85 -11.87 -0.75
N GLU A 254 -15.07 -12.47 0.41
CA GLU A 254 -14.11 -12.45 1.50
C GLU A 254 -12.82 -13.19 1.15
N ALA A 255 -12.91 -14.36 0.52
CA ALA A 255 -11.75 -15.10 0.04
C ALA A 255 -10.97 -14.28 -1.01
N ALA A 256 -11.67 -13.64 -1.94
CA ALA A 256 -11.06 -12.72 -2.90
C ALA A 256 -10.36 -11.54 -2.21
N GLY A 257 -11.00 -10.93 -1.20
CA GLY A 257 -10.43 -9.86 -0.40
C GLY A 257 -9.17 -10.29 0.35
N PHE A 258 -9.22 -11.41 1.08
CA PHE A 258 -8.02 -11.93 1.76
C PHE A 258 -6.89 -12.23 0.78
N THR A 259 -7.17 -12.84 -0.36
CA THR A 259 -6.17 -13.12 -1.39
C THR A 259 -5.57 -11.82 -1.94
N MET A 260 -6.41 -10.87 -2.33
CA MET A 260 -5.98 -9.59 -2.89
C MET A 260 -5.05 -8.84 -1.93
N TRP A 261 -5.48 -8.64 -0.69
CA TRP A 261 -4.72 -7.89 0.29
C TRP A 261 -3.45 -8.63 0.76
N SER A 262 -3.50 -9.96 0.88
CA SER A 262 -2.32 -10.77 1.23
C SER A 262 -1.25 -10.72 0.14
N VAL A 263 -1.64 -10.90 -1.12
CA VAL A 263 -0.69 -10.85 -2.25
C VAL A 263 -0.14 -9.43 -2.42
N TRP A 264 -0.97 -8.39 -2.27
CA TRP A 264 -0.50 -7.00 -2.26
C TRP A 264 0.57 -6.80 -1.19
N LEU A 265 0.28 -7.16 0.07
CA LEU A 265 1.23 -7.00 1.18
C LEU A 265 2.53 -7.75 0.93
N VAL A 266 2.45 -9.01 0.50
CA VAL A 266 3.63 -9.86 0.25
C VAL A 266 4.47 -9.31 -0.90
N VAL A 267 3.86 -8.94 -2.04
CA VAL A 267 4.59 -8.39 -3.18
C VAL A 267 5.31 -7.10 -2.81
N CYS A 268 4.62 -6.14 -2.17
CA CYS A 268 5.24 -4.89 -1.75
C CYS A 268 6.36 -5.15 -0.71
N THR A 269 6.13 -6.05 0.25
CA THR A 269 7.16 -6.43 1.24
C THR A 269 8.40 -7.01 0.55
N LEU A 270 8.23 -7.92 -0.40
CA LEU A 270 9.35 -8.51 -1.14
C LEU A 270 10.08 -7.47 -1.98
N VAL A 271 9.36 -6.63 -2.71
CA VAL A 271 9.98 -5.56 -3.52
C VAL A 271 10.80 -4.63 -2.64
N PHE A 272 10.25 -4.11 -1.55
CA PHE A 272 10.98 -3.22 -0.66
C PHE A 272 12.11 -3.91 0.12
N SER A 273 12.02 -5.22 0.35
CA SER A 273 13.10 -5.99 0.98
C SER A 273 14.30 -6.17 0.05
N TYR A 274 14.08 -6.35 -1.24
CA TYR A 274 15.14 -6.72 -2.18
C TYR A 274 15.52 -5.63 -3.18
N MET A 275 14.70 -4.57 -3.35
CA MET A 275 15.05 -3.49 -4.28
C MET A 275 16.39 -2.86 -3.93
N THR A 276 17.14 -2.44 -4.97
CA THR A 276 18.47 -1.83 -4.87
C THR A 276 18.43 -0.33 -5.22
N GLY A 277 19.53 0.37 -4.99
CA GLY A 277 19.65 1.81 -5.22
C GLY A 277 19.11 2.63 -4.05
N MET A 278 18.70 3.87 -4.31
CA MET A 278 18.16 4.77 -3.31
C MET A 278 16.76 4.33 -2.89
N VAL A 279 16.63 3.83 -1.66
CA VAL A 279 15.36 3.37 -1.09
C VAL A 279 14.99 4.29 0.07
N HIS A 280 13.87 4.99 -0.09
CA HIS A 280 13.37 5.87 0.97
C HIS A 280 12.42 5.10 1.90
N PRO A 281 12.50 5.31 3.22
CA PRO A 281 11.64 4.63 4.20
C PRO A 281 10.15 4.81 3.93
N TYR A 282 9.73 6.01 3.54
CA TYR A 282 8.34 6.35 3.29
C TYR A 282 7.68 5.58 2.11
N TYR A 283 8.45 4.89 1.25
CA TYR A 283 7.86 3.99 0.23
C TYR A 283 6.98 2.91 0.86
N THR A 284 7.27 2.57 2.10
CA THR A 284 6.49 1.60 2.89
C THR A 284 5.03 2.01 3.11
N ILE A 285 4.64 3.25 2.80
CA ILE A 285 3.23 3.68 2.79
C ILE A 285 2.36 2.76 1.94
N ALA A 286 2.91 2.19 0.85
CA ALA A 286 2.19 1.25 -0.02
C ALA A 286 1.77 -0.05 0.69
N LEU A 287 2.34 -0.38 1.86
CA LEU A 287 1.95 -1.54 2.68
C LEU A 287 0.70 -1.26 3.54
N ALA A 288 0.50 0.00 3.94
CA ALA A 288 -0.48 0.38 4.95
C ALA A 288 -1.93 0.01 4.60
N PRO A 289 -2.43 0.21 3.34
CA PRO A 289 -3.80 -0.18 3.00
C PRO A 289 -4.03 -1.69 3.14
N ALA A 290 -3.06 -2.50 2.68
CA ALA A 290 -3.17 -3.95 2.73
C ALA A 290 -3.09 -4.48 4.16
N ALA A 291 -2.16 -3.98 4.97
CA ALA A 291 -2.05 -4.32 6.39
C ALA A 291 -3.35 -3.98 7.14
N GLY A 292 -3.87 -2.76 6.94
CA GLY A 292 -5.12 -2.33 7.56
C GLY A 292 -6.32 -3.19 7.17
N ALA A 293 -6.46 -3.48 5.89
CA ALA A 293 -7.54 -4.32 5.39
C ALA A 293 -7.48 -5.74 5.97
N LEU A 294 -6.32 -6.38 5.95
CA LEU A 294 -6.12 -7.72 6.52
C LEU A 294 -6.45 -7.77 8.01
N ILE A 295 -5.92 -6.81 8.79
CA ILE A 295 -6.18 -6.70 10.23
C ILE A 295 -7.68 -6.51 10.48
N GLY A 296 -8.33 -5.60 9.75
CA GLY A 296 -9.77 -5.37 9.87
C GLY A 296 -10.61 -6.60 9.55
N MET A 297 -10.29 -7.32 8.45
CA MET A 297 -10.99 -8.56 8.08
C MET A 297 -10.81 -9.66 9.11
N ALA A 298 -9.58 -9.90 9.57
CA ALA A 298 -9.30 -10.95 10.54
C ALA A 298 -9.92 -10.67 11.90
N ALA A 299 -9.89 -9.41 12.35
CA ALA A 299 -10.43 -9.00 13.66
C ALA A 299 -11.93 -9.29 13.78
N VAL A 300 -12.72 -8.99 12.74
CA VAL A 300 -14.19 -9.22 12.77
C VAL A 300 -14.58 -10.68 12.52
N ARG A 301 -13.65 -11.49 12.00
CA ARG A 301 -13.90 -12.93 11.73
C ARG A 301 -13.40 -13.86 12.83
N SER A 302 -12.43 -13.41 13.65
CA SER A 302 -11.85 -14.23 14.72
C SER A 302 -11.39 -13.37 15.89
N ARG A 303 -12.08 -13.52 17.02
CA ARG A 303 -11.73 -12.82 18.26
C ARG A 303 -10.35 -13.22 18.79
N SER A 304 -10.01 -14.50 18.73
CA SER A 304 -8.67 -14.96 19.12
C SER A 304 -7.58 -14.35 18.23
N ALA A 305 -7.83 -14.25 16.92
CA ALA A 305 -6.91 -13.57 16.01
C ALA A 305 -6.79 -12.08 16.37
N ALA A 306 -7.90 -11.39 16.70
CA ALA A 306 -7.85 -9.99 17.11
C ALA A 306 -6.97 -9.79 18.35
N ILE A 307 -7.10 -10.65 19.36
CA ILE A 307 -6.26 -10.61 20.57
C ILE A 307 -4.79 -10.82 20.21
N VAL A 308 -4.49 -11.88 19.43
CA VAL A 308 -3.10 -12.19 19.04
C VAL A 308 -2.50 -11.06 18.20
N MET A 309 -3.26 -10.44 17.30
CA MET A 309 -2.81 -9.30 16.49
C MET A 309 -2.45 -8.10 17.37
N VAL A 310 -3.27 -7.78 18.38
CA VAL A 310 -2.98 -6.69 19.31
C VAL A 310 -1.72 -6.96 20.11
N LEU A 311 -1.57 -8.18 20.65
CA LEU A 311 -0.40 -8.57 21.41
C LEU A 311 0.87 -8.58 20.53
N ALA A 312 0.80 -9.07 19.31
CA ALA A 312 1.90 -9.08 18.37
C ALA A 312 2.34 -7.65 17.98
N ALA A 313 1.37 -6.75 17.73
CA ALA A 313 1.66 -5.35 17.44
C ALA A 313 2.27 -4.63 18.66
N ALA A 314 1.75 -4.86 19.86
CA ALA A 314 2.28 -4.27 21.09
C ALA A 314 3.71 -4.76 21.38
N ALA A 315 3.95 -6.07 21.29
CA ALA A 315 5.28 -6.64 21.49
C ALA A 315 6.29 -6.08 20.47
N TRP A 316 5.89 -5.97 19.21
CA TRP A 316 6.76 -5.41 18.17
C TRP A 316 6.99 -3.90 18.36
N ALA A 317 5.99 -3.15 18.78
CA ALA A 317 6.15 -1.72 19.13
C ALA A 317 7.18 -1.53 20.23
N VAL A 318 7.21 -2.40 21.26
CA VAL A 318 8.24 -2.37 22.30
C VAL A 318 9.65 -2.59 21.71
N VAL A 319 9.80 -3.56 20.81
CA VAL A 319 11.09 -3.81 20.13
C VAL A 319 11.53 -2.58 19.34
N LEU A 320 10.63 -1.96 18.59
CA LEU A 320 10.94 -0.75 17.82
C LEU A 320 11.31 0.44 18.73
N LEU A 321 10.56 0.67 19.79
CA LEU A 321 10.83 1.75 20.75
C LEU A 321 12.17 1.55 21.45
N HIS A 322 12.50 0.32 21.86
CA HIS A 322 13.79 0.02 22.46
C HIS A 322 14.95 0.30 21.49
N ARG A 323 14.77 0.03 20.21
CA ARG A 323 15.79 0.27 19.17
C ARG A 323 15.91 1.73 18.76
N ALA A 324 14.85 2.52 18.90
CA ALA A 324 14.81 3.91 18.49
C ALA A 324 15.73 4.84 19.32
N ARG A 325 16.21 4.40 20.49
CA ARG A 325 17.06 5.18 21.40
C ARG A 325 16.55 6.62 21.64
N LEU A 326 15.23 6.76 21.78
CA LEU A 326 14.56 8.07 21.96
C LEU A 326 14.72 8.59 23.40
N GLY A 327 15.78 9.33 23.69
CA GLY A 327 15.98 9.94 25.00
C GLY A 327 16.52 9.00 26.10
N PRO A 328 16.38 9.33 27.38
CA PRO A 328 16.86 8.51 28.50
C PRO A 328 16.24 7.11 28.53
N ALA A 329 17.00 6.11 28.97
CA ALA A 329 16.54 4.71 29.03
C ALA A 329 15.23 4.54 29.82
N SER A 330 15.00 5.35 30.86
CA SER A 330 13.76 5.38 31.64
C SER A 330 12.52 5.71 30.79
N THR A 331 12.64 6.63 29.82
CA THR A 331 11.53 7.02 28.94
C THR A 331 11.14 5.86 28.03
N HIS A 332 12.10 5.10 27.51
CA HIS A 332 11.82 3.94 26.65
C HIS A 332 11.05 2.86 27.39
N TRP A 333 11.44 2.55 28.64
CA TRP A 333 10.74 1.55 29.46
C TRP A 333 9.35 2.01 29.86
N PHE A 334 9.15 3.31 30.10
CA PHE A 334 7.82 3.86 30.37
C PHE A 334 6.90 3.75 29.15
N ILE A 335 7.37 4.14 27.95
CA ILE A 335 6.59 4.04 26.71
C ILE A 335 6.31 2.57 26.38
N ALA A 336 7.31 1.69 26.53
CA ALA A 336 7.16 0.26 26.32
C ALA A 336 6.11 -0.34 27.29
N GLY A 337 6.19 -0.01 28.55
CA GLY A 337 5.21 -0.43 29.56
C GLY A 337 3.79 0.06 29.25
N ALA A 338 3.65 1.32 28.83
CA ALA A 338 2.37 1.89 28.43
C ALA A 338 1.79 1.18 27.16
N ALA A 339 2.63 0.86 26.18
CA ALA A 339 2.21 0.14 24.98
C ALA A 339 1.75 -1.31 25.32
N ILE A 340 2.48 -2.00 26.19
CA ILE A 340 2.08 -3.33 26.68
C ILE A 340 0.76 -3.25 27.45
N ALA A 341 0.64 -2.29 28.39
CA ALA A 341 -0.57 -2.12 29.18
C ALA A 341 -1.78 -1.80 28.30
N ALA A 342 -1.63 -0.90 27.34
CA ALA A 342 -2.70 -0.58 26.37
C ALA A 342 -3.09 -1.82 25.53
N GLY A 343 -2.10 -2.59 25.06
CA GLY A 343 -2.34 -3.84 24.32
C GLY A 343 -3.08 -4.89 25.17
N LEU A 344 -2.69 -5.07 26.43
CA LEU A 344 -3.35 -5.99 27.36
C LEU A 344 -4.79 -5.53 27.69
N LEU A 345 -4.99 -4.24 27.98
CA LEU A 345 -6.31 -3.68 28.23
C LEU A 345 -7.24 -3.86 27.04
N LEU A 346 -6.73 -3.61 25.82
CA LEU A 346 -7.50 -3.83 24.60
C LEU A 346 -7.81 -5.32 24.38
N ALA A 347 -6.85 -6.20 24.63
CA ALA A 347 -7.05 -7.65 24.56
C ALA A 347 -8.12 -8.10 25.57
N ILE A 348 -8.07 -7.59 26.82
CA ILE A 348 -9.09 -7.86 27.86
C ILE A 348 -10.47 -7.32 27.42
N ALA A 349 -10.53 -6.10 26.92
CA ALA A 349 -11.77 -5.53 26.40
C ALA A 349 -12.35 -6.39 25.29
N LEU A 350 -11.54 -6.85 24.35
CA LEU A 350 -11.93 -7.80 23.30
C LEU A 350 -12.41 -9.13 23.87
N THR A 351 -11.90 -9.63 25.01
CA THR A 351 -12.41 -10.86 25.64
C THR A 351 -13.79 -10.67 26.27
N ARG A 352 -14.12 -9.47 26.71
CA ARG A 352 -15.41 -9.13 27.32
C ARG A 352 -16.46 -8.66 26.32
N TRP A 353 -16.06 -8.38 25.07
CA TRP A 353 -16.98 -7.95 24.03
C TRP A 353 -18.02 -9.06 23.74
N PRO A 354 -19.32 -8.76 23.69
CA PRO A 354 -20.32 -9.77 23.38
C PRO A 354 -20.01 -10.44 22.04
N ARG A 355 -20.28 -11.74 21.96
CA ARG A 355 -20.13 -12.49 20.69
C ARG A 355 -21.21 -11.96 19.73
N LEU A 356 -20.83 -11.05 18.85
CA LEU A 356 -21.67 -10.57 17.77
C LEU A 356 -21.89 -11.66 16.71
#